data_6219f79e2fb3734830c31211079d303d
#
_entry.id   6219f79e2fb3734830c31211079d303d
#
_cell.length_a   1.000
_cell.length_b   1.000
_cell.length_c   1.000
_cell.angle_alpha   90.00
_cell.angle_beta   90.00
_cell.angle_gamma   90.00
#
_symmetry.space_group_name_H-M   'P 1'
#
loop_
_entity.id
_entity.type
_entity.pdbx_description
1 polymer ?
#
loop_
_entity_poly.entity_id
_entity_poly.type
_entity_poly.pdbx_seq_one_letter_code
_entity_poly.pdbx_strand_id
1 'polypeptide(L)'
;TRGEVWQAIGAGPGISSWLLPAEFEERDGRPVALKLNFGPGMEPRYEVTAWEPPRMYATQADGFVPGSPPIASEWSIEARAGGVCIVRIVQSLFASTDDWDDQLGCGEAVFAAFLRTLQIYLTHFRGLRSKLMKWMVPAQGTEAEAWEMLTTAMGLKGVRVGQRYTSPVGVPALSGVVEYVNQSPYDILLRLDKPGPAVAAFGAVDCGDSIMVGLSIYLYGDQTAETVAHQSPLWDAWFQKHF
;
A
#
# COMPACT_ATOMS: atom_id res chain seq x y z
N THR A 1 17.12 7.60 10.68
CA THR A 1 17.25 9.08 10.67
C THR A 1 16.10 9.72 9.88
N ARG A 2 15.84 11.04 10.13
CA ARG A 2 14.83 11.81 9.36
C ARG A 2 15.13 11.79 7.86
N GLY A 3 16.39 11.92 7.45
CA GLY A 3 16.79 11.92 6.06
C GLY A 3 16.47 10.58 5.36
N GLU A 4 16.66 9.46 6.01
CA GLU A 4 16.34 8.14 5.46
C GLU A 4 14.82 7.94 5.31
N VAL A 5 14.04 8.42 6.28
CA VAL A 5 12.57 8.40 6.18
C VAL A 5 12.10 9.32 5.06
N TRP A 6 12.74 10.50 4.93
CA TRP A 6 12.44 11.41 3.83
C TRP A 6 12.67 10.78 2.46
N GLN A 7 13.76 10.04 2.28
CA GLN A 7 14.00 9.30 1.02
C GLN A 7 12.87 8.31 0.69
N ALA A 8 12.21 7.77 1.71
CA ALA A 8 11.09 6.85 1.51
C ALA A 8 9.78 7.55 1.16
N ILE A 9 9.50 8.76 1.68
CA ILE A 9 8.21 9.43 1.50
C ILE A 9 8.26 10.67 0.62
N GLY A 10 9.42 11.30 0.46
CA GLY A 10 9.63 12.54 -0.29
C GLY A 10 10.39 12.34 -1.61
N ALA A 11 10.53 11.11 -2.10
CA ALA A 11 11.14 10.81 -3.38
C ALA A 11 10.30 9.75 -4.12
N GLY A 12 10.04 9.97 -5.41
CA GLY A 12 9.21 9.04 -6.21
C GLY A 12 9.66 7.58 -6.12
N PRO A 13 10.95 7.26 -6.35
CA PRO A 13 11.46 5.90 -6.19
C PRO A 13 11.33 5.34 -4.77
N GLY A 14 11.40 6.20 -3.75
CA GLY A 14 11.17 5.81 -2.36
C GLY A 14 9.73 5.42 -2.11
N ILE A 15 8.78 6.27 -2.51
CA ILE A 15 7.34 6.02 -2.41
C ILE A 15 6.99 4.72 -3.16
N SER A 16 7.51 4.54 -4.37
CA SER A 16 7.27 3.34 -5.19
C SER A 16 7.76 2.05 -4.53
N SER A 17 8.64 2.14 -3.54
CA SER A 17 9.19 0.96 -2.88
C SER A 17 8.28 0.35 -1.81
N TRP A 18 7.19 1.00 -1.43
CA TRP A 18 6.28 0.52 -0.38
C TRP A 18 4.81 0.92 -0.56
N LEU A 19 4.52 1.81 -1.50
CA LEU A 19 3.16 2.29 -1.77
C LEU A 19 2.73 1.90 -3.19
N LEU A 20 2.79 2.83 -4.10
CA LEU A 20 2.41 2.69 -5.51
C LEU A 20 3.50 3.32 -6.38
N PRO A 21 3.57 2.96 -7.66
CA PRO A 21 4.45 3.69 -8.57
C PRO A 21 4.19 5.19 -8.50
N ALA A 22 5.24 5.94 -8.21
CA ALA A 22 5.17 7.36 -7.90
C ALA A 22 6.25 8.14 -8.62
N GLU A 23 5.91 9.35 -9.07
CA GLU A 23 6.81 10.28 -9.71
C GLU A 23 6.52 11.70 -9.25
N PHE A 24 7.56 12.46 -8.91
CA PHE A 24 7.44 13.90 -8.74
C PHE A 24 7.76 14.61 -10.05
N GLU A 25 6.82 15.42 -10.53
CA GLU A 25 7.09 16.41 -11.58
C GLU A 25 7.88 17.56 -10.97
N GLU A 26 8.95 17.95 -11.63
CA GLU A 26 9.79 19.05 -11.17
C GLU A 26 9.75 20.21 -12.16
N ARG A 27 9.82 21.44 -11.63
CA ARG A 27 10.03 22.66 -12.38
C ARG A 27 11.10 23.47 -11.68
N ASP A 28 12.16 23.85 -12.41
CA ASP A 28 13.29 24.62 -11.87
C ASP A 28 13.93 23.95 -10.62
N GLY A 29 14.01 22.60 -10.63
CA GLY A 29 14.57 21.80 -9.54
C GLY A 29 13.71 21.71 -8.29
N ARG A 30 12.41 22.04 -8.38
CA ARG A 30 11.44 21.92 -7.29
C ARG A 30 10.28 21.02 -7.69
N PRO A 31 9.85 20.09 -6.85
CA PRO A 31 8.63 19.34 -7.05
C PRO A 31 7.42 20.26 -7.15
N VAL A 32 6.63 20.09 -8.20
CA VAL A 32 5.38 20.85 -8.43
C VAL A 32 4.15 19.94 -8.40
N ALA A 33 4.33 18.65 -8.63
CA ALA A 33 3.25 17.68 -8.48
C ALA A 33 3.81 16.30 -8.14
N LEU A 34 2.97 15.49 -7.48
CA LEU A 34 3.14 14.05 -7.27
C LEU A 34 2.12 13.31 -8.14
N LYS A 35 2.58 12.37 -8.95
CA LYS A 35 1.75 11.40 -9.65
C LYS A 35 1.82 10.06 -8.95
N LEU A 36 0.68 9.45 -8.70
CA LEU A 36 0.55 8.07 -8.20
C LEU A 36 -0.18 7.24 -9.23
N ASN A 37 0.33 6.04 -9.51
CA ASN A 37 -0.29 5.12 -10.46
C ASN A 37 -1.03 4.00 -9.70
N PHE A 38 -2.36 4.07 -9.67
CA PHE A 38 -3.24 3.07 -9.06
C PHE A 38 -3.59 1.93 -10.04
N GLY A 39 -3.28 2.10 -11.32
CA GLY A 39 -3.57 1.18 -12.40
C GLY A 39 -4.00 1.92 -13.67
N PRO A 40 -4.32 1.20 -14.77
CA PRO A 40 -4.69 1.79 -16.04
C PRO A 40 -5.87 2.76 -15.92
N GLY A 41 -5.67 4.00 -16.36
CA GLY A 41 -6.69 5.05 -16.32
C GLY A 41 -6.88 5.70 -14.95
N MET A 42 -6.09 5.35 -13.95
CA MET A 42 -6.21 5.86 -12.59
C MET A 42 -4.85 6.38 -12.10
N GLU A 43 -4.45 7.52 -12.65
CA GLU A 43 -3.16 8.18 -12.41
C GLU A 43 -3.38 9.63 -11.92
N PRO A 44 -3.96 9.82 -10.72
CA PRO A 44 -4.22 11.14 -10.19
C PRO A 44 -2.93 11.94 -10.03
N ARG A 45 -3.04 13.24 -10.30
CA ARG A 45 -1.98 14.22 -10.15
C ARG A 45 -2.31 15.13 -8.97
N TYR A 46 -1.41 15.14 -7.99
CA TYR A 46 -1.52 15.95 -6.78
C TYR A 46 -0.56 17.13 -6.88
N GLU A 47 -1.05 18.36 -6.89
CA GLU A 47 -0.20 19.56 -6.85
C GLU A 47 0.54 19.66 -5.53
N VAL A 48 1.83 19.97 -5.58
CA VAL A 48 2.64 20.21 -4.36
C VAL A 48 2.37 21.65 -3.90
N THR A 49 1.74 21.79 -2.74
CA THR A 49 1.41 23.08 -2.14
C THR A 49 2.43 23.55 -1.10
N ALA A 50 3.18 22.62 -0.50
CA ALA A 50 4.30 22.90 0.39
C ALA A 50 5.42 21.88 0.22
N TRP A 51 6.69 22.32 0.36
CA TRP A 51 7.85 21.46 0.20
C TRP A 51 8.99 21.94 1.11
N GLU A 52 9.22 21.23 2.20
CA GLU A 52 10.19 21.56 3.25
C GLU A 52 11.04 20.31 3.62
N PRO A 53 11.96 19.88 2.74
CA PRO A 53 12.80 18.71 3.02
C PRO A 53 13.78 18.97 4.18
N PRO A 54 14.07 17.98 5.00
CA PRO A 54 13.48 16.64 5.05
C PRO A 54 12.31 16.54 6.07
N ARG A 55 11.52 17.57 6.24
CA ARG A 55 10.54 17.70 7.33
C ARG A 55 9.12 17.39 6.90
N MET A 56 8.66 17.99 5.80
CA MET A 56 7.28 17.83 5.35
C MET A 56 7.10 18.20 3.88
N TYR A 57 6.01 17.70 3.31
CA TYR A 57 5.41 18.21 2.09
C TYR A 57 3.89 18.11 2.17
N ALA A 58 3.21 18.95 1.41
CA ALA A 58 1.77 18.90 1.27
C ALA A 58 1.38 18.86 -0.20
N THR A 59 0.27 18.20 -0.48
CA THR A 59 -0.28 18.07 -1.82
C THR A 59 -1.79 18.31 -1.82
N GLN A 60 -2.33 18.69 -2.98
CA GLN A 60 -3.75 18.88 -3.21
C GLN A 60 -4.14 18.34 -4.59
N ALA A 61 -5.34 17.80 -4.72
CA ALA A 61 -5.95 17.41 -5.99
C ALA A 61 -7.43 17.75 -6.00
N ASP A 62 -7.99 17.94 -7.19
CA ASP A 62 -9.43 18.26 -7.39
C ASP A 62 -10.34 17.05 -7.10
N GLY A 63 -9.78 15.93 -6.71
CA GLY A 63 -10.45 14.69 -6.36
C GLY A 63 -9.61 13.48 -6.70
N PHE A 64 -10.02 12.33 -6.19
CA PHE A 64 -9.34 11.06 -6.45
C PHE A 64 -9.79 10.42 -7.76
N VAL A 65 -11.09 10.56 -8.06
CA VAL A 65 -11.73 10.17 -9.33
C VAL A 65 -12.60 11.32 -9.83
N PRO A 66 -12.95 11.35 -11.13
CA PRO A 66 -13.84 12.39 -11.64
C PRO A 66 -15.12 12.53 -10.82
N GLY A 67 -15.39 13.75 -10.34
CA GLY A 67 -16.59 14.07 -9.54
C GLY A 67 -16.43 13.87 -8.02
N SER A 68 -15.31 13.31 -7.54
CA SER A 68 -15.04 13.24 -6.10
C SER A 68 -14.59 14.61 -5.56
N PRO A 69 -14.82 14.87 -4.24
CA PRO A 69 -14.40 16.11 -3.62
C PRO A 69 -12.90 16.35 -3.69
N PRO A 70 -12.45 17.61 -3.67
CA PRO A 70 -11.04 17.93 -3.54
C PRO A 70 -10.42 17.30 -2.28
N ILE A 71 -9.19 16.85 -2.42
CA ILE A 71 -8.43 16.21 -1.36
C ILE A 71 -7.11 16.95 -1.14
N ALA A 72 -6.75 17.18 0.11
CA ALA A 72 -5.43 17.64 0.49
C ALA A 72 -4.76 16.62 1.41
N SER A 73 -3.44 16.50 1.30
CA SER A 73 -2.63 15.60 2.14
C SER A 73 -1.38 16.32 2.62
N GLU A 74 -1.09 16.18 3.90
CA GLU A 74 0.18 16.62 4.49
C GLU A 74 0.94 15.40 5.02
N TRP A 75 2.19 15.30 4.63
CA TRP A 75 3.15 14.31 5.12
C TRP A 75 4.22 15.00 5.94
N SER A 76 4.38 14.61 7.18
CA SER A 76 5.38 15.21 8.06
C SER A 76 6.20 14.16 8.81
N ILE A 77 7.47 14.51 9.09
CA ILE A 77 8.41 13.67 9.83
C ILE A 77 8.87 14.42 11.07
N GLU A 78 8.54 13.86 12.23
CA GLU A 78 9.01 14.34 13.51
C GLU A 78 10.13 13.42 14.03
N ALA A 79 11.32 13.98 14.26
CA ALA A 79 12.39 13.22 14.89
C ALA A 79 12.21 13.24 16.42
N ARG A 80 12.38 12.07 17.03
CA ARG A 80 12.31 11.84 18.48
C ARG A 80 13.68 11.40 19.00
N ALA A 81 13.84 11.45 20.31
CA ALA A 81 15.03 10.92 20.98
C ALA A 81 15.21 9.42 20.67
N GLY A 82 16.46 8.93 20.72
CA GLY A 82 16.76 7.52 20.45
C GLY A 82 16.74 7.12 18.97
N GLY A 83 16.78 8.10 18.03
CA GLY A 83 16.81 7.82 16.59
C GLY A 83 15.47 7.40 16.00
N VAL A 84 14.37 7.53 16.74
CA VAL A 84 13.01 7.26 16.29
C VAL A 84 12.49 8.43 15.45
N CYS A 85 11.70 8.13 14.41
CA CYS A 85 10.94 9.12 13.65
C CYS A 85 9.45 8.74 13.68
N ILE A 86 8.60 9.75 13.82
CA ILE A 86 7.16 9.64 13.64
C ILE A 86 6.85 10.19 12.25
N VAL A 87 6.22 9.38 11.42
CA VAL A 87 5.60 9.83 10.17
C VAL A 87 4.15 10.08 10.44
N ARG A 88 3.67 11.26 10.10
CA ARG A 88 2.26 11.64 10.19
C ARG A 88 1.74 11.95 8.80
N ILE A 89 0.56 11.44 8.51
CA ILE A 89 -0.25 11.85 7.36
C ILE A 89 -1.51 12.49 7.89
N VAL A 90 -1.84 13.65 7.36
CA VAL A 90 -3.15 14.30 7.53
C VAL A 90 -3.77 14.39 6.16
N GLN A 91 -4.97 13.84 6.03
CA GLN A 91 -5.78 13.98 4.81
C GLN A 91 -7.04 14.74 5.13
N SER A 92 -7.42 15.64 4.25
CA SER A 92 -8.64 16.42 4.32
C SER A 92 -9.40 16.26 3.02
N LEU A 93 -10.66 15.84 3.13
CA LEU A 93 -11.60 15.79 2.03
C LEU A 93 -12.55 16.97 2.16
N PHE A 94 -12.71 17.76 1.09
CA PHE A 94 -13.56 18.96 1.09
C PHE A 94 -14.92 18.65 0.47
N ALA A 95 -15.66 17.75 1.12
CA ALA A 95 -17.01 17.38 0.73
C ALA A 95 -18.03 18.42 1.23
N SER A 96 -19.06 18.68 0.44
CA SER A 96 -20.19 19.55 0.81
C SER A 96 -21.38 18.78 1.39
N THR A 97 -21.33 17.43 1.36
CA THR A 97 -22.37 16.51 1.82
C THR A 97 -21.70 15.30 2.50
N ASP A 98 -22.47 14.55 3.29
CA ASP A 98 -22.01 13.34 3.99
C ASP A 98 -21.95 12.10 3.08
N ASP A 99 -22.28 12.24 1.77
CA ASP A 99 -22.31 11.13 0.80
C ASP A 99 -20.94 10.48 0.56
N TRP A 100 -19.88 11.06 1.13
CA TRP A 100 -18.48 10.61 0.96
C TRP A 100 -17.89 9.90 2.18
N ASP A 101 -18.68 9.72 3.25
CA ASP A 101 -18.20 9.12 4.50
C ASP A 101 -17.68 7.69 4.32
N ASP A 102 -18.35 6.88 3.49
CA ASP A 102 -17.91 5.51 3.19
C ASP A 102 -16.56 5.50 2.46
N GLN A 103 -16.33 6.46 1.57
CA GLN A 103 -15.04 6.61 0.87
C GLN A 103 -13.93 7.08 1.80
N LEU A 104 -14.24 7.91 2.80
CA LEU A 104 -13.29 8.28 3.85
C LEU A 104 -12.88 7.04 4.66
N GLY A 105 -13.84 6.22 5.07
CA GLY A 105 -13.58 4.98 5.80
C GLY A 105 -12.70 3.99 5.02
N CYS A 106 -13.00 3.80 3.73
CA CYS A 106 -12.16 3.00 2.82
C CYS A 106 -10.74 3.60 2.73
N GLY A 107 -10.63 4.91 2.56
CA GLY A 107 -9.34 5.62 2.50
C GLY A 107 -8.50 5.43 3.77
N GLU A 108 -9.09 5.59 4.94
CA GLU A 108 -8.41 5.40 6.24
C GLU A 108 -7.88 3.98 6.40
N ALA A 109 -8.69 2.97 6.07
CA ALA A 109 -8.29 1.57 6.14
C ALA A 109 -7.10 1.26 5.23
N VAL A 110 -7.17 1.70 3.97
CA VAL A 110 -6.12 1.50 2.97
C VAL A 110 -4.83 2.22 3.38
N PHE A 111 -4.91 3.45 3.87
CA PHE A 111 -3.73 4.20 4.33
C PHE A 111 -3.08 3.60 5.58
N ALA A 112 -3.87 3.05 6.50
CA ALA A 112 -3.33 2.35 7.66
C ALA A 112 -2.46 1.16 7.23
N ALA A 113 -2.91 0.35 6.27
CA ALA A 113 -2.14 -0.77 5.71
C ALA A 113 -0.86 -0.29 5.02
N PHE A 114 -0.91 0.81 4.27
CA PHE A 114 0.27 1.40 3.64
C PHE A 114 1.30 1.90 4.66
N LEU A 115 0.88 2.53 5.76
CA LEU A 115 1.80 2.95 6.83
C LEU A 115 2.47 1.77 7.52
N ARG A 116 1.77 0.63 7.68
CA ARG A 116 2.39 -0.61 8.16
C ARG A 116 3.41 -1.16 7.17
N THR A 117 3.09 -1.13 5.88
CA THR A 117 4.03 -1.51 4.82
C THR A 117 5.27 -0.62 4.86
N LEU A 118 5.13 0.71 5.00
CA LEU A 118 6.24 1.64 5.20
C LEU A 118 7.10 1.28 6.42
N GLN A 119 6.48 0.92 7.53
CA GLN A 119 7.20 0.51 8.75
C GLN A 119 8.06 -0.73 8.50
N ILE A 120 7.51 -1.77 7.85
CA ILE A 120 8.25 -2.99 7.51
C ILE A 120 9.36 -2.68 6.50
N TYR A 121 9.08 -1.87 5.48
CA TYR A 121 10.07 -1.41 4.50
C TYR A 121 11.25 -0.70 5.17
N LEU A 122 10.99 0.29 6.01
CA LEU A 122 12.04 1.05 6.71
C LEU A 122 12.85 0.19 7.68
N THR A 123 12.25 -0.87 8.21
CA THR A 123 12.92 -1.77 9.16
C THR A 123 13.81 -2.79 8.46
N HIS A 124 13.35 -3.38 7.35
CA HIS A 124 13.97 -4.55 6.73
C HIS A 124 14.54 -4.34 5.33
N PHE A 125 13.99 -3.36 4.58
CA PHE A 125 14.28 -3.18 3.14
C PHE A 125 14.68 -1.75 2.78
N ARG A 126 15.00 -0.95 3.79
CA ARG A 126 15.33 0.46 3.63
C ARG A 126 16.39 0.70 2.56
N GLY A 127 16.09 1.62 1.63
CA GLY A 127 16.96 1.99 0.52
C GLY A 127 16.91 1.04 -0.68
N LEU A 128 16.24 -0.11 -0.56
CA LEU A 128 16.02 -1.01 -1.69
C LEU A 128 14.83 -0.54 -2.53
N ARG A 129 14.92 -0.73 -3.83
CA ARG A 129 13.80 -0.52 -4.75
C ARG A 129 12.98 -1.78 -4.84
N SER A 130 11.66 -1.64 -4.94
CA SER A 130 10.78 -2.78 -5.16
C SER A 130 10.26 -2.84 -6.60
N LYS A 131 9.78 -4.03 -6.96
CA LYS A 131 8.81 -4.25 -8.03
C LYS A 131 7.50 -4.67 -7.39
N LEU A 132 6.43 -3.92 -7.68
CA LEU A 132 5.09 -4.19 -7.17
C LEU A 132 4.36 -5.15 -8.09
N MET A 133 3.82 -6.23 -7.52
CA MET A 133 2.72 -7.01 -8.09
C MET A 133 1.48 -6.71 -7.27
N LYS A 134 0.34 -6.44 -7.93
CA LYS A 134 -0.89 -6.04 -7.26
C LYS A 134 -2.09 -6.68 -7.93
N TRP A 135 -2.94 -7.27 -7.11
CA TRP A 135 -4.26 -7.77 -7.47
C TRP A 135 -5.28 -7.09 -6.57
N MET A 136 -6.35 -6.63 -7.16
CA MET A 136 -7.49 -6.05 -6.47
C MET A 136 -8.72 -6.45 -7.27
N VAL A 137 -9.52 -7.30 -6.70
CA VAL A 137 -10.67 -7.91 -7.40
C VAL A 137 -11.95 -7.73 -6.57
N PRO A 138 -13.11 -7.53 -7.23
CA PRO A 138 -14.36 -7.47 -6.51
C PRO A 138 -14.72 -8.84 -5.92
N ALA A 139 -15.29 -8.82 -4.73
CA ALA A 139 -15.80 -10.00 -4.05
C ALA A 139 -17.30 -9.88 -3.79
N GLN A 140 -17.99 -11.02 -3.68
CA GLN A 140 -19.40 -11.08 -3.35
C GLN A 140 -19.58 -11.13 -1.82
N GLY A 141 -20.76 -10.69 -1.35
CA GLY A 141 -21.13 -10.74 0.06
C GLY A 141 -20.64 -9.52 0.85
N THR A 142 -20.42 -9.70 2.14
CA THR A 142 -19.90 -8.69 3.05
C THR A 142 -18.38 -8.69 3.07
N GLU A 143 -17.79 -7.60 3.56
CA GLU A 143 -16.34 -7.49 3.77
C GLU A 143 -15.78 -8.66 4.62
N ALA A 144 -16.50 -9.03 5.69
CA ALA A 144 -16.12 -10.13 6.57
C ALA A 144 -16.14 -11.49 5.85
N GLU A 145 -17.14 -11.75 5.01
CA GLU A 145 -17.24 -12.98 4.22
C GLU A 145 -16.14 -13.04 3.15
N ALA A 146 -15.88 -11.92 2.47
CA ALA A 146 -14.80 -11.82 1.49
C ALA A 146 -13.42 -12.04 2.15
N TRP A 147 -13.19 -11.45 3.33
CA TRP A 147 -11.99 -11.68 4.12
C TRP A 147 -11.84 -13.13 4.57
N GLU A 148 -12.92 -13.76 5.05
CA GLU A 148 -12.89 -15.18 5.45
C GLU A 148 -12.58 -16.08 4.26
N MET A 149 -13.14 -15.81 3.10
CA MET A 149 -12.86 -16.53 1.86
C MET A 149 -11.39 -16.40 1.47
N LEU A 150 -10.85 -15.18 1.42
CA LEU A 150 -9.44 -14.93 1.08
C LEU A 150 -8.51 -15.63 2.08
N THR A 151 -8.71 -15.43 3.38
CA THR A 151 -7.81 -15.97 4.41
C THR A 151 -7.90 -17.50 4.51
N THR A 152 -9.06 -18.09 4.27
CA THR A 152 -9.23 -19.56 4.20
C THR A 152 -8.48 -20.11 3.00
N ALA A 153 -8.70 -19.55 1.80
CA ALA A 153 -8.04 -20.01 0.57
C ALA A 153 -6.52 -19.88 0.63
N MET A 154 -6.02 -18.83 1.29
CA MET A 154 -4.61 -18.57 1.47
C MET A 154 -3.98 -19.34 2.66
N GLY A 155 -4.77 -19.99 3.51
CA GLY A 155 -4.26 -20.60 4.75
C GLY A 155 -3.78 -19.58 5.78
N LEU A 156 -4.34 -18.37 5.76
CA LEU A 156 -4.02 -17.26 6.67
C LEU A 156 -5.01 -17.14 7.84
N LYS A 157 -6.06 -17.96 7.87
CA LYS A 157 -7.04 -17.92 8.95
C LYS A 157 -6.41 -18.25 10.31
N GLY A 158 -6.51 -17.33 11.25
CA GLY A 158 -6.01 -17.53 12.62
C GLY A 158 -4.49 -17.44 12.80
N VAL A 159 -3.75 -16.96 11.80
CA VAL A 159 -2.32 -16.69 11.95
C VAL A 159 -2.06 -15.59 12.99
N ARG A 160 -0.85 -15.60 13.56
CA ARG A 160 -0.45 -14.65 14.60
C ARG A 160 0.87 -13.98 14.22
N VAL A 161 1.04 -12.74 14.67
CA VAL A 161 2.30 -12.01 14.51
C VAL A 161 3.48 -12.84 15.05
N GLY A 162 4.57 -12.87 14.27
CA GLY A 162 5.77 -13.68 14.55
C GLY A 162 5.70 -15.13 14.06
N GLN A 163 4.53 -15.61 13.65
CA GLN A 163 4.37 -16.98 13.13
C GLN A 163 5.02 -17.11 11.76
N ARG A 164 5.69 -18.26 11.51
CA ARG A 164 6.10 -18.65 10.16
C ARG A 164 4.88 -19.04 9.34
N TYR A 165 4.84 -18.54 8.12
CA TYR A 165 3.81 -18.84 7.14
C TYR A 165 4.43 -19.55 5.93
N THR A 166 3.69 -20.49 5.39
CA THR A 166 3.93 -21.10 4.08
C THR A 166 2.57 -21.32 3.42
N SER A 167 2.44 -20.89 2.17
CA SER A 167 1.19 -21.04 1.42
C SER A 167 0.82 -22.52 1.25
N PRO A 168 -0.47 -22.89 1.32
CA PRO A 168 -0.93 -24.26 1.09
C PRO A 168 -0.77 -24.69 -0.38
N VAL A 169 -0.88 -25.99 -0.62
CA VAL A 169 -0.86 -26.54 -1.98
C VAL A 169 -1.97 -25.95 -2.81
N GLY A 170 -1.66 -25.55 -4.04
CA GLY A 170 -2.61 -24.92 -4.96
C GLY A 170 -2.63 -23.39 -4.88
N VAL A 171 -1.88 -22.80 -3.96
CA VAL A 171 -1.61 -21.34 -3.88
C VAL A 171 -0.19 -21.10 -4.40
N PRO A 172 0.05 -20.03 -5.18
CA PRO A 172 1.42 -19.67 -5.56
C PRO A 172 2.35 -19.57 -4.34
N ALA A 173 3.57 -20.06 -4.48
CA ALA A 173 4.46 -20.30 -3.35
C ALA A 173 4.89 -19.01 -2.65
N LEU A 174 4.42 -18.83 -1.42
CA LEU A 174 4.89 -17.82 -0.50
C LEU A 174 5.40 -18.47 0.79
N SER A 175 6.48 -17.96 1.34
CA SER A 175 6.87 -18.24 2.72
C SER A 175 7.50 -17.03 3.37
N GLY A 176 7.34 -16.92 4.70
CA GLY A 176 7.85 -15.77 5.42
C GLY A 176 7.38 -15.74 6.87
N VAL A 177 7.33 -14.57 7.45
CA VAL A 177 6.88 -14.29 8.81
C VAL A 177 5.70 -13.34 8.77
N VAL A 178 4.70 -13.59 9.60
CA VAL A 178 3.56 -12.69 9.81
C VAL A 178 4.05 -11.49 10.63
N GLU A 179 4.04 -10.31 10.03
CA GLU A 179 4.49 -9.07 10.68
C GLU A 179 3.32 -8.29 11.31
N TYR A 180 2.12 -8.44 10.73
CA TYR A 180 0.96 -7.72 11.21
C TYR A 180 -0.34 -8.48 10.91
N VAL A 181 -1.32 -8.38 11.81
CA VAL A 181 -2.67 -8.92 11.66
C VAL A 181 -3.66 -7.93 12.24
N ASN A 182 -4.69 -7.58 11.50
CA ASN A 182 -5.80 -6.77 11.96
C ASN A 182 -7.14 -7.35 11.48
N GLN A 183 -8.22 -7.07 12.25
CA GLN A 183 -9.57 -7.55 11.95
C GLN A 183 -10.56 -6.39 11.68
N SER A 184 -10.10 -5.15 11.78
CA SER A 184 -10.88 -3.96 11.45
C SER A 184 -9.93 -2.75 11.38
N PRO A 185 -9.54 -2.33 10.17
CA PRO A 185 -9.77 -2.96 8.85
C PRO A 185 -9.13 -4.35 8.73
N TYR A 186 -9.66 -5.17 7.82
CA TYR A 186 -9.12 -6.51 7.57
C TYR A 186 -7.83 -6.45 6.77
N ASP A 187 -6.69 -6.68 7.45
CA ASP A 187 -5.40 -6.77 6.80
C ASP A 187 -4.43 -7.75 7.47
N ILE A 188 -3.57 -8.37 6.67
CA ILE A 188 -2.43 -9.17 7.11
C ILE A 188 -1.22 -8.77 6.28
N LEU A 189 -0.10 -8.50 6.96
CA LEU A 189 1.17 -8.25 6.29
C LEU A 189 2.18 -9.35 6.63
N LEU A 190 2.83 -9.84 5.57
CA LEU A 190 3.90 -10.84 5.68
C LEU A 190 5.22 -10.22 5.21
N ARG A 191 6.29 -10.50 5.92
CA ARG A 191 7.64 -10.33 5.39
C ARG A 191 8.10 -11.66 4.81
N LEU A 192 8.28 -11.69 3.49
CA LEU A 192 8.55 -12.90 2.74
C LEU A 192 10.05 -13.15 2.56
N ASP A 193 10.39 -14.42 2.49
CA ASP A 193 11.67 -14.95 1.99
C ASP A 193 11.50 -15.75 0.67
N LYS A 194 10.27 -16.14 0.32
CA LYS A 194 9.91 -16.73 -0.99
C LYS A 194 8.69 -16.02 -1.56
N PRO A 195 8.68 -15.73 -2.88
CA PRO A 195 9.63 -16.11 -3.94
C PRO A 195 10.95 -15.34 -3.92
N GLY A 196 11.09 -14.36 -3.06
CA GLY A 196 12.26 -13.54 -2.80
C GLY A 196 11.98 -12.60 -1.62
N PRO A 197 12.97 -11.79 -1.18
CA PRO A 197 12.75 -10.79 -0.15
C PRO A 197 11.61 -9.85 -0.54
N ALA A 198 10.53 -9.81 0.25
CA ALA A 198 9.34 -9.02 -0.09
C ALA A 198 8.50 -8.65 1.13
N VAL A 199 7.57 -7.71 0.91
CA VAL A 199 6.41 -7.50 1.78
C VAL A 199 5.17 -7.90 0.98
N ALA A 200 4.34 -8.77 1.54
CA ALA A 200 3.00 -9.06 1.01
C ALA A 200 1.95 -8.47 1.95
N ALA A 201 1.02 -7.71 1.38
CA ALA A 201 -0.11 -7.12 2.08
C ALA A 201 -1.41 -7.71 1.51
N PHE A 202 -2.19 -8.35 2.37
CA PHE A 202 -3.52 -8.89 2.07
C PHE A 202 -4.55 -8.02 2.75
N GLY A 203 -5.65 -7.75 2.05
CA GLY A 203 -6.72 -6.95 2.61
C GLY A 203 -8.08 -7.26 2.01
N ALA A 204 -9.12 -6.94 2.77
CA ALA A 204 -10.47 -6.80 2.25
C ALA A 204 -11.00 -5.43 2.73
N VAL A 205 -11.73 -4.75 1.87
CA VAL A 205 -12.25 -3.43 2.17
C VAL A 205 -13.60 -3.20 1.47
N ASP A 206 -14.52 -2.62 2.20
CA ASP A 206 -15.77 -2.08 1.66
C ASP A 206 -15.51 -0.64 1.18
N CYS A 207 -15.71 -0.41 -0.12
CA CYS A 207 -15.57 0.91 -0.71
C CYS A 207 -16.94 1.52 -1.11
N GLY A 208 -18.03 1.04 -0.49
CA GLY A 208 -19.41 1.49 -0.71
C GLY A 208 -20.06 0.79 -1.91
N ASP A 209 -19.54 0.96 -3.11
CA ASP A 209 -20.09 0.36 -4.33
C ASP A 209 -19.70 -1.11 -4.51
N SER A 210 -18.62 -1.56 -3.88
CA SER A 210 -18.12 -2.92 -3.99
C SER A 210 -17.20 -3.31 -2.85
N ILE A 211 -17.29 -4.59 -2.47
CA ILE A 211 -16.30 -5.21 -1.60
C ILE A 211 -15.10 -5.59 -2.46
N MET A 212 -13.91 -5.17 -2.06
CA MET A 212 -12.68 -5.49 -2.76
C MET A 212 -11.79 -6.37 -1.89
N VAL A 213 -11.22 -7.41 -2.48
CA VAL A 213 -10.12 -8.17 -1.87
C VAL A 213 -8.85 -7.93 -2.65
N GLY A 214 -7.72 -7.88 -1.94
CA GLY A 214 -6.46 -7.51 -2.56
C GLY A 214 -5.25 -8.23 -1.99
N LEU A 215 -4.24 -8.31 -2.86
CA LEU A 215 -2.88 -8.72 -2.56
C LEU A 215 -1.93 -7.75 -3.24
N SER A 216 -1.02 -7.17 -2.47
CA SER A 216 0.12 -6.41 -2.99
C SER A 216 1.40 -7.08 -2.54
N ILE A 217 2.34 -7.35 -3.46
CA ILE A 217 3.64 -7.92 -3.15
C ILE A 217 4.72 -6.95 -3.64
N TYR A 218 5.48 -6.39 -2.70
CA TYR A 218 6.62 -5.52 -2.95
C TYR A 218 7.89 -6.39 -2.92
N LEU A 219 8.39 -6.78 -4.08
CA LEU A 219 9.61 -7.57 -4.23
C LEU A 219 10.85 -6.69 -4.24
N TYR A 220 11.86 -7.04 -3.45
CA TYR A 220 13.14 -6.32 -3.34
C TYR A 220 14.30 -7.20 -3.84
N GLY A 221 15.35 -6.55 -4.37
CA GLY A 221 16.57 -7.21 -4.82
C GLY A 221 16.70 -7.32 -6.34
N ASP A 222 17.77 -7.96 -6.81
CA ASP A 222 18.22 -7.87 -8.20
C ASP A 222 17.41 -8.73 -9.18
N GLN A 223 16.81 -9.83 -8.71
CA GLN A 223 16.03 -10.75 -9.56
C GLN A 223 14.52 -10.46 -9.61
N THR A 224 14.12 -9.26 -9.23
CA THR A 224 12.69 -8.92 -9.10
C THR A 224 11.93 -9.00 -10.43
N ALA A 225 12.54 -8.63 -11.55
CA ALA A 225 11.87 -8.66 -12.87
C ALA A 225 11.56 -10.11 -13.31
N GLU A 226 12.50 -11.02 -13.14
CA GLU A 226 12.31 -12.45 -13.47
C GLU A 226 11.26 -13.08 -12.55
N THR A 227 11.32 -12.78 -11.25
CA THR A 227 10.35 -13.25 -10.26
C THR A 227 8.95 -12.75 -10.59
N VAL A 228 8.79 -11.46 -10.95
CA VAL A 228 7.50 -10.89 -11.38
C VAL A 228 6.97 -11.62 -12.61
N ALA A 229 7.80 -11.79 -13.65
CA ALA A 229 7.39 -12.46 -14.88
C ALA A 229 6.93 -13.91 -14.64
N HIS A 230 7.55 -14.61 -13.69
CA HIS A 230 7.15 -15.97 -13.32
C HIS A 230 5.90 -16.02 -12.42
N GLN A 231 5.81 -15.12 -11.44
CA GLN A 231 4.75 -15.15 -10.42
C GLN A 231 3.43 -14.55 -10.89
N SER A 232 3.46 -13.49 -11.71
CA SER A 232 2.24 -12.79 -12.11
C SER A 232 1.20 -13.71 -12.77
N PRO A 233 1.53 -14.56 -13.76
CA PRO A 233 0.55 -15.45 -14.38
C PRO A 233 -0.05 -16.47 -13.39
N LEU A 234 0.72 -16.91 -12.39
CA LEU A 234 0.24 -17.86 -11.38
C LEU A 234 -0.80 -17.21 -10.46
N TRP A 235 -0.55 -15.97 -10.07
CA TRP A 235 -1.48 -15.19 -9.26
C TRP A 235 -2.72 -14.77 -10.05
N ASP A 236 -2.57 -14.37 -11.32
CA ASP A 236 -3.70 -14.07 -12.20
C ASP A 236 -4.66 -15.27 -12.29
N ALA A 237 -4.12 -16.45 -12.55
CA ALA A 237 -4.92 -17.67 -12.60
C ALA A 237 -5.54 -18.02 -11.24
N TRP A 238 -4.82 -17.76 -10.14
CA TRP A 238 -5.34 -18.04 -8.79
C TRP A 238 -6.51 -17.11 -8.44
N PHE A 239 -6.40 -15.81 -8.70
CA PHE A 239 -7.47 -14.84 -8.43
C PHE A 239 -8.70 -15.11 -9.31
N GLN A 240 -8.52 -15.36 -10.62
CA GLN A 240 -9.61 -15.73 -11.54
C GLN A 240 -10.37 -16.98 -11.11
N LYS A 241 -9.74 -17.90 -10.40
CA LYS A 241 -10.36 -19.13 -9.92
C LYS A 241 -11.18 -18.93 -8.65
N HIS A 242 -10.81 -17.98 -7.80
CA HIS A 242 -11.34 -17.85 -6.44
C HIS A 242 -12.29 -16.67 -6.27
N PHE A 243 -12.19 -15.68 -7.13
CA PHE A 243 -12.98 -14.45 -7.17
C PHE A 243 -13.37 -14.11 -8.62
#